data_f26ebb8d60348740c66ec23f60184fc3
#
_entry.id   f26ebb8d60348740c66ec23f60184fc3
#
_cell.length_a   1.000
_cell.length_b   1.000
_cell.length_c   1.000
_cell.angle_alpha   90.00
_cell.angle_beta   90.00
_cell.angle_gamma   90.00
#
_symmetry.space_group_name_H-M   'P 1'
#
loop_
_entity.id
_entity.type
_entity.pdbx_description
1 polymer ?
#
loop_
_entity_poly.entity_id
_entity_poly.type
_entity_poly.pdbx_seq_one_letter_code
_entity_poly.pdbx_strand_id
1 'polypeptide(L)'
;MPELMTVEELSQYLRFTRKTIYKLLKQGSIPAVRIGNKWRFDRKVIDDWLHQKRKPAKARILVIDDDRLILSLFKETLEEEGHTVITASTGTEGIEFIGRQDFDLIFLDLKMPDINGDELLRNIKSTRPSIPVTIITGYPGSEMMERALKQGPFGVMEKPFDSADIIKAVNSFLTYRLSQW
;
A
#
# COMPACT_ATOMS: atom_id res chain seq x y z
N MET A 1 -22.88 -16.86 -10.24
CA MET A 1 -22.48 -18.18 -9.72
C MET A 1 -20.98 -18.20 -9.60
N PRO A 2 -20.36 -18.84 -8.60
CA PRO A 2 -18.93 -18.98 -8.52
C PRO A 2 -18.41 -19.74 -9.74
N GLU A 3 -17.44 -19.20 -10.44
CA GLU A 3 -16.79 -19.84 -11.58
C GLU A 3 -15.76 -20.85 -11.06
N LEU A 4 -16.15 -22.13 -11.01
CA LEU A 4 -15.30 -23.20 -10.51
C LEU A 4 -14.44 -23.78 -11.62
N MET A 5 -13.15 -23.58 -11.53
CA MET A 5 -12.15 -24.12 -12.47
C MET A 5 -11.77 -25.57 -12.12
N THR A 6 -11.47 -26.35 -13.16
CA THR A 6 -10.83 -27.65 -13.07
C THR A 6 -9.30 -27.50 -12.89
N VAL A 7 -8.57 -28.61 -12.68
CA VAL A 7 -7.09 -28.60 -12.66
C VAL A 7 -6.53 -28.14 -14.00
N GLU A 8 -7.14 -28.52 -15.12
CA GLU A 8 -6.76 -28.12 -16.47
C GLU A 8 -6.88 -26.61 -16.67
N GLU A 9 -8.05 -26.05 -16.34
CA GLU A 9 -8.34 -24.62 -16.48
C GLU A 9 -7.44 -23.79 -15.57
N LEU A 10 -7.23 -24.23 -14.32
CA LEU A 10 -6.30 -23.57 -13.40
C LEU A 10 -4.85 -23.65 -13.91
N SER A 11 -4.44 -24.78 -14.50
CA SER A 11 -3.11 -24.96 -15.09
C SER A 11 -2.87 -23.95 -16.22
N GLN A 12 -3.86 -23.73 -17.08
CA GLN A 12 -3.81 -22.71 -18.13
C GLN A 12 -3.82 -21.29 -17.55
N TYR A 13 -4.71 -21.04 -16.60
CA TYR A 13 -4.87 -19.74 -15.96
C TYR A 13 -3.58 -19.26 -15.27
N LEU A 14 -2.93 -20.14 -14.49
CA LEU A 14 -1.69 -19.85 -13.79
C LEU A 14 -0.43 -20.03 -14.64
N ARG A 15 -0.56 -20.58 -15.86
CA ARG A 15 0.55 -21.02 -16.70
C ARG A 15 1.50 -21.99 -15.98
N PHE A 16 0.94 -22.85 -15.13
CA PHE A 16 1.65 -23.90 -14.43
C PHE A 16 1.39 -25.27 -15.07
N THR A 17 2.30 -26.22 -14.88
CA THR A 17 2.03 -27.60 -15.25
C THR A 17 1.04 -28.23 -14.28
N ARG A 18 0.24 -29.21 -14.73
CA ARG A 18 -0.65 -29.99 -13.83
C ARG A 18 0.12 -30.61 -12.67
N LYS A 19 1.35 -31.08 -12.91
CA LYS A 19 2.24 -31.61 -11.87
C LYS A 19 2.50 -30.60 -10.76
N THR A 20 2.71 -29.33 -11.12
CA THR A 20 2.88 -28.23 -10.16
C THR A 20 1.60 -28.02 -9.35
N ILE A 21 0.42 -28.00 -9.98
CA ILE A 21 -0.87 -27.86 -9.28
C ILE A 21 -1.06 -29.00 -8.27
N TYR A 22 -0.82 -30.26 -8.67
CA TYR A 22 -0.94 -31.40 -7.76
C TYR A 22 0.08 -31.35 -6.61
N LYS A 23 1.29 -30.83 -6.83
CA LYS A 23 2.27 -30.60 -5.77
C LYS A 23 1.76 -29.57 -4.75
N LEU A 24 1.19 -28.45 -5.22
CA LEU A 24 0.62 -27.40 -4.36
C LEU A 24 -0.59 -27.93 -3.56
N LEU A 25 -1.44 -28.76 -4.18
CA LEU A 25 -2.56 -29.43 -3.51
C LEU A 25 -2.07 -30.36 -2.39
N LYS A 26 -1.06 -31.18 -2.67
CA LYS A 26 -0.47 -32.09 -1.68
C LYS A 26 0.15 -31.36 -0.49
N GLN A 27 0.68 -30.17 -0.72
CA GLN A 27 1.26 -29.31 0.31
C GLN A 27 0.23 -28.45 1.05
N GLY A 28 -1.05 -28.51 0.66
CA GLY A 28 -2.08 -27.60 1.20
C GLY A 28 -1.81 -26.12 0.90
N SER A 29 -0.95 -25.82 -0.09
CA SER A 29 -0.46 -24.47 -0.38
C SER A 29 -1.33 -23.70 -1.36
N ILE A 30 -2.37 -24.31 -1.94
CA ILE A 30 -3.32 -23.68 -2.86
C ILE A 30 -4.75 -23.94 -2.38
N PRO A 31 -5.63 -22.93 -2.33
CA PRO A 31 -7.00 -23.10 -1.93
C PRO A 31 -7.77 -23.92 -2.98
N ALA A 32 -8.42 -24.99 -2.53
CA ALA A 32 -9.18 -25.87 -3.39
C ALA A 32 -10.32 -26.55 -2.64
N VAL A 33 -11.38 -26.90 -3.34
CA VAL A 33 -12.52 -27.68 -2.83
C VAL A 33 -12.55 -29.02 -3.54
N ARG A 34 -12.77 -30.09 -2.80
CA ARG A 34 -12.93 -31.42 -3.37
C ARG A 34 -14.41 -31.75 -3.53
N ILE A 35 -14.87 -31.88 -4.75
CA ILE A 35 -16.24 -32.27 -5.09
C ILE A 35 -16.21 -33.69 -5.65
N GLY A 36 -16.67 -34.66 -4.86
CA GLY A 36 -16.48 -36.08 -5.17
C GLY A 36 -14.98 -36.41 -5.26
N ASN A 37 -14.55 -36.99 -6.40
CA ASN A 37 -13.14 -37.32 -6.63
C ASN A 37 -12.37 -36.26 -7.42
N LYS A 38 -12.96 -35.07 -7.64
CA LYS A 38 -12.36 -34.01 -8.50
C LYS A 38 -12.08 -32.77 -7.68
N TRP A 39 -10.92 -32.14 -7.92
CA TRP A 39 -10.57 -30.86 -7.39
C TRP A 39 -11.26 -29.75 -8.18
N ARG A 40 -11.73 -28.72 -7.46
CA ARG A 40 -12.30 -27.48 -8.00
C ARG A 40 -11.68 -26.28 -7.32
N PHE A 41 -11.55 -25.20 -8.07
CA PHE A 41 -10.92 -23.96 -7.63
C PHE A 41 -11.85 -22.80 -7.96
N ASP A 42 -12.27 -22.08 -6.94
CA ASP A 42 -13.01 -20.83 -7.13
C ASP A 42 -12.04 -19.77 -7.65
N ARG A 43 -12.36 -19.16 -8.79
CA ARG A 43 -11.49 -18.19 -9.46
C ARG A 43 -11.15 -17.02 -8.56
N LYS A 44 -12.15 -16.45 -7.86
CA LYS A 44 -11.96 -15.32 -6.97
C LYS A 44 -11.03 -15.69 -5.79
N VAL A 45 -11.22 -16.86 -5.21
CA VAL A 45 -10.36 -17.36 -4.11
C VAL A 45 -8.92 -17.58 -4.60
N ILE A 46 -8.73 -18.03 -5.84
CA ILE A 46 -7.40 -18.17 -6.44
C ILE A 46 -6.77 -16.80 -6.69
N ASP A 47 -7.53 -15.82 -7.17
CA ASP A 47 -7.03 -14.46 -7.37
C ASP A 47 -6.59 -13.82 -6.05
N ASP A 48 -7.41 -13.94 -5.01
CA ASP A 48 -7.09 -13.47 -3.65
C ASP A 48 -5.83 -14.17 -3.09
N TRP A 49 -5.72 -15.48 -3.30
CA TRP A 49 -4.55 -16.26 -2.92
C TRP A 49 -3.28 -15.82 -3.68
N LEU A 50 -3.36 -15.52 -4.97
CA LEU A 50 -2.26 -14.98 -5.75
C LEU A 50 -1.84 -13.60 -5.21
N HIS A 51 -2.78 -12.74 -4.87
CA HIS A 51 -2.50 -11.45 -4.26
C HIS A 51 -1.74 -11.60 -2.93
N GLN A 52 -2.16 -12.54 -2.08
CA GLN A 52 -1.47 -12.84 -0.82
C GLN A 52 -0.07 -13.46 -0.99
N LYS A 53 0.15 -14.22 -2.10
CA LYS A 53 1.45 -14.85 -2.40
C LYS A 53 2.42 -13.93 -3.14
N ARG A 54 1.94 -12.82 -3.71
CA ARG A 54 2.84 -11.78 -4.20
C ARG A 54 3.59 -11.23 -3.00
N LYS A 55 4.93 -11.37 -2.96
CA LYS A 55 5.72 -10.57 -2.02
C LYS A 55 5.32 -9.13 -2.26
N PRO A 56 4.94 -8.37 -1.23
CA PRO A 56 4.58 -6.97 -1.41
C PRO A 56 5.71 -6.31 -2.19
N ALA A 57 5.36 -5.62 -3.27
CA ALA A 57 6.34 -4.89 -4.06
C ALA A 57 7.02 -3.91 -3.11
N LYS A 58 8.35 -3.98 -3.00
CA LYS A 58 9.09 -3.05 -2.15
C LYS A 58 8.82 -1.64 -2.66
N ALA A 59 8.38 -0.79 -1.78
CA ALA A 59 8.12 0.61 -2.05
C ALA A 59 9.18 1.48 -1.37
N ARG A 60 9.51 2.60 -1.99
CA ARG A 60 10.28 3.69 -1.38
C ARG A 60 9.30 4.72 -0.86
N ILE A 61 9.26 4.89 0.44
CA ILE A 61 8.25 5.67 1.15
C ILE A 61 8.92 6.84 1.86
N LEU A 62 8.37 8.05 1.68
CA LEU A 62 8.74 9.22 2.46
C LEU A 62 7.68 9.48 3.52
N VAL A 63 8.11 9.73 4.74
CA VAL A 63 7.23 10.12 5.85
C VAL A 63 7.66 11.49 6.35
N ILE A 64 6.73 12.44 6.35
CA ILE A 64 6.97 13.83 6.75
C ILE A 64 6.06 14.12 7.94
N ASP A 65 6.63 14.25 9.14
CA ASP A 65 5.91 14.51 10.39
C ASP A 65 6.92 15.11 11.39
N ASP A 66 6.54 16.12 12.16
CA ASP A 66 7.42 16.73 13.17
C ASP A 66 7.54 15.90 14.46
N ASP A 67 6.67 14.92 14.64
CA ASP A 67 6.73 13.99 15.76
C ASP A 67 7.70 12.84 15.48
N ARG A 68 8.84 12.85 16.17
CA ARG A 68 9.87 11.80 16.04
C ARG A 68 9.39 10.39 16.40
N LEU A 69 8.41 10.26 17.30
CA LEU A 69 7.85 8.95 17.66
C LEU A 69 7.05 8.38 16.49
N ILE A 70 6.30 9.22 15.79
CA ILE A 70 5.58 8.83 14.56
C ILE A 70 6.58 8.42 13.48
N LEU A 71 7.62 9.22 13.24
CA LEU A 71 8.68 8.87 12.27
C LEU A 71 9.33 7.53 12.58
N SER A 72 9.66 7.26 13.85
CA SER A 72 10.24 5.98 14.29
C SER A 72 9.26 4.83 14.08
N LEU A 73 8.00 5.00 14.46
CA LEU A 73 6.96 3.98 14.29
C LEU A 73 6.80 3.58 12.82
N PHE A 74 6.70 4.56 11.92
CA PHE A 74 6.62 4.30 10.48
C PHE A 74 7.85 3.57 9.96
N LYS A 75 9.04 4.03 10.35
CA LYS A 75 10.30 3.47 9.90
C LYS A 75 10.45 2.02 10.32
N GLU A 76 10.31 1.73 11.62
CA GLU A 76 10.42 0.37 12.16
C GLU A 76 9.38 -0.54 11.51
N THR A 77 8.10 -0.15 11.52
CA THR A 77 7.01 -0.96 10.96
C THR A 77 7.22 -1.31 9.49
N LEU A 78 7.59 -0.33 8.67
CA LEU A 78 7.66 -0.54 7.24
C LEU A 78 9.00 -1.14 6.76
N GLU A 79 10.10 -0.91 7.49
CA GLU A 79 11.37 -1.57 7.21
C GLU A 79 11.31 -3.07 7.56
N GLU A 80 10.58 -3.47 8.61
CA GLU A 80 10.28 -4.87 8.93
C GLU A 80 9.51 -5.56 7.79
N GLU A 81 8.57 -4.86 7.14
CA GLU A 81 7.85 -5.33 5.95
C GLU A 81 8.72 -5.30 4.68
N GLY A 82 9.96 -4.81 4.78
CA GLY A 82 10.95 -4.80 3.70
C GLY A 82 10.85 -3.62 2.75
N HIS A 83 10.13 -2.55 3.10
CA HIS A 83 10.12 -1.28 2.37
C HIS A 83 11.39 -0.47 2.64
N THR A 84 11.64 0.55 1.81
CA THR A 84 12.67 1.55 2.08
C THR A 84 11.99 2.81 2.61
N VAL A 85 12.31 3.23 3.83
CA VAL A 85 11.66 4.38 4.46
C VAL A 85 12.66 5.51 4.66
N ILE A 86 12.27 6.70 4.21
CA ILE A 86 12.98 7.95 4.47
C ILE A 86 12.05 8.83 5.30
N THR A 87 12.59 9.44 6.32
CA THR A 87 11.83 10.29 7.25
C THR A 87 12.33 11.71 7.16
N ALA A 88 11.41 12.68 7.17
CA ALA A 88 11.66 14.10 7.25
C ALA A 88 10.93 14.66 8.47
N SER A 89 11.63 15.41 9.29
CA SER A 89 11.08 16.03 10.49
C SER A 89 10.52 17.44 10.26
N THR A 90 10.63 17.94 9.04
CA THR A 90 10.11 19.24 8.59
C THR A 90 9.61 19.17 7.17
N GLY A 91 8.69 20.04 6.79
CA GLY A 91 8.21 20.15 5.42
C GLY A 91 9.33 20.55 4.44
N THR A 92 10.24 21.42 4.89
CA THR A 92 11.41 21.85 4.11
C THR A 92 12.33 20.66 3.77
N GLU A 93 12.64 19.81 4.75
CA GLU A 93 13.42 18.59 4.54
C GLU A 93 12.71 17.64 3.58
N GLY A 94 11.39 17.52 3.69
CA GLY A 94 10.56 16.72 2.79
C GLY A 94 10.67 17.20 1.34
N ILE A 95 10.60 18.51 1.10
CA ILE A 95 10.76 19.09 -0.24
C ILE A 95 12.16 18.79 -0.82
N GLU A 96 13.21 18.89 0.00
CA GLU A 96 14.57 18.56 -0.45
C GLU A 96 14.70 17.10 -0.88
N PHE A 97 14.14 16.17 -0.11
CA PHE A 97 14.15 14.75 -0.48
C PHE A 97 13.39 14.49 -1.77
N ILE A 98 12.21 15.08 -1.96
CA ILE A 98 11.41 14.96 -3.19
C ILE A 98 12.14 15.52 -4.41
N GLY A 99 12.96 16.55 -4.21
CA GLY A 99 13.79 17.12 -5.27
C GLY A 99 14.99 16.25 -5.69
N ARG A 100 15.49 15.40 -4.78
CA ARG A 100 16.72 14.61 -4.97
C ARG A 100 16.48 13.17 -5.37
N GLN A 101 15.31 12.60 -5.09
CA GLN A 101 15.02 11.19 -5.32
C GLN A 101 13.52 10.95 -5.54
N ASP A 102 13.20 9.80 -6.14
CA ASP A 102 11.82 9.39 -6.38
C ASP A 102 11.28 8.57 -5.22
N PHE A 103 9.98 8.73 -4.98
CA PHE A 103 9.21 8.00 -3.98
C PHE A 103 7.99 7.36 -4.64
N ASP A 104 7.60 6.18 -4.12
CA ASP A 104 6.40 5.49 -4.55
C ASP A 104 5.15 6.00 -3.80
N LEU A 105 5.32 6.41 -2.54
CA LEU A 105 4.26 6.89 -1.65
C LEU A 105 4.84 7.91 -0.67
N ILE A 106 4.06 8.94 -0.37
CA ILE A 106 4.38 9.92 0.68
C ILE A 106 3.30 9.87 1.75
N PHE A 107 3.69 9.80 3.03
CA PHE A 107 2.86 10.13 4.17
C PHE A 107 3.20 11.55 4.64
N LEU A 108 2.17 12.38 4.81
CA LEU A 108 2.33 13.80 5.10
C LEU A 108 1.45 14.22 6.28
N ASP A 109 2.06 14.65 7.37
CA ASP A 109 1.33 15.35 8.42
C ASP A 109 0.88 16.75 7.95
N LEU A 110 -0.33 17.12 8.28
CA LEU A 110 -0.86 18.44 7.93
C LEU A 110 -0.40 19.54 8.85
N LYS A 111 -0.09 19.22 10.11
CA LYS A 111 0.21 20.24 11.12
C LYS A 111 1.68 20.21 11.50
N MET A 112 2.49 20.95 10.79
CA MET A 112 3.92 21.12 11.08
C MET A 112 4.26 22.58 11.38
N PRO A 113 5.33 22.85 12.15
CA PRO A 113 5.66 24.21 12.57
C PRO A 113 6.27 25.09 11.47
N ASP A 114 6.87 24.50 10.43
CA ASP A 114 7.61 25.22 9.39
C ASP A 114 6.77 25.53 8.15
N ILE A 115 5.99 24.56 7.66
CA ILE A 115 5.13 24.70 6.48
C ILE A 115 3.79 24.03 6.75
N ASN A 116 2.70 24.69 6.37
CA ASN A 116 1.38 24.06 6.41
C ASN A 116 1.31 22.87 5.45
N GLY A 117 0.83 21.73 5.94
CA GLY A 117 0.79 20.49 5.15
C GLY A 117 -0.08 20.58 3.90
N ASP A 118 -1.14 21.41 3.89
CA ASP A 118 -1.97 21.64 2.70
C ASP A 118 -1.22 22.43 1.62
N GLU A 119 -0.32 23.35 1.99
CA GLU A 119 0.56 24.05 1.06
C GLU A 119 1.65 23.13 0.53
N LEU A 120 2.22 22.30 1.41
CA LEU A 120 3.21 21.29 1.01
C LEU A 120 2.59 20.26 0.05
N LEU A 121 1.38 19.78 0.33
CA LEU A 121 0.64 18.89 -0.57
C LEU A 121 0.45 19.53 -1.95
N ARG A 122 0.08 20.81 -2.00
CA ARG A 122 -0.07 21.56 -3.26
C ARG A 122 1.24 21.62 -4.03
N ASN A 123 2.35 21.88 -3.34
CA ASN A 123 3.69 21.89 -3.94
C ASN A 123 4.04 20.50 -4.51
N ILE A 124 3.84 19.43 -3.75
CA ILE A 124 4.09 18.06 -4.21
C ILE A 124 3.24 17.76 -5.44
N LYS A 125 1.95 18.04 -5.41
CA LYS A 125 1.04 17.77 -6.55
C LYS A 125 1.36 18.58 -7.79
N SER A 126 1.91 19.77 -7.65
CA SER A 126 2.33 20.59 -8.80
C SER A 126 3.65 20.12 -9.42
N THR A 127 4.60 19.66 -8.62
CA THR A 127 5.94 19.26 -9.07
C THR A 127 6.05 17.77 -9.39
N ARG A 128 5.32 16.93 -8.68
CA ARG A 128 5.32 15.47 -8.77
C ARG A 128 3.88 14.90 -8.73
N PRO A 129 3.02 15.23 -9.71
CA PRO A 129 1.59 14.91 -9.68
C PRO A 129 1.29 13.41 -9.61
N SER A 130 2.20 12.58 -10.07
CA SER A 130 2.05 11.12 -10.09
C SER A 130 2.32 10.45 -8.74
N ILE A 131 2.96 11.14 -7.78
CA ILE A 131 3.26 10.54 -6.49
C ILE A 131 1.99 10.54 -5.62
N PRO A 132 1.49 9.38 -5.19
CA PRO A 132 0.41 9.30 -4.22
C PRO A 132 0.83 9.86 -2.87
N VAL A 133 -0.06 10.66 -2.27
CA VAL A 133 0.17 11.24 -0.93
C VAL A 133 -0.97 10.83 -0.02
N THR A 134 -0.65 10.16 1.08
CA THR A 134 -1.58 9.87 2.18
C THR A 134 -1.37 10.91 3.27
N ILE A 135 -2.45 11.59 3.63
CA ILE A 135 -2.45 12.58 4.70
C ILE A 135 -2.48 11.88 6.05
N ILE A 136 -1.71 12.40 7.00
CA ILE A 136 -1.80 12.08 8.43
C ILE A 136 -2.39 13.30 9.14
N THR A 137 -3.39 13.11 10.00
CA THR A 137 -4.00 14.24 10.72
C THR A 137 -4.53 13.87 12.10
N GLY A 138 -4.30 14.74 13.07
CA GLY A 138 -5.01 14.70 14.36
C GLY A 138 -6.27 15.58 14.39
N TYR A 139 -6.59 16.27 13.29
CA TYR A 139 -7.68 17.25 13.20
C TYR A 139 -8.49 17.08 11.92
N PRO A 140 -9.27 15.99 11.81
CA PRO A 140 -9.98 15.64 10.56
C PRO A 140 -11.03 16.67 10.13
N GLY A 141 -11.59 17.45 11.07
CA GLY A 141 -12.58 18.50 10.79
C GLY A 141 -11.99 19.90 10.59
N SER A 142 -10.68 20.06 10.42
CA SER A 142 -10.06 21.37 10.28
C SER A 142 -10.22 21.93 8.85
N GLU A 143 -10.24 23.28 8.72
CA GLU A 143 -10.22 23.95 7.41
C GLU A 143 -8.99 23.53 6.57
N MET A 144 -7.85 23.26 7.22
CA MET A 144 -6.65 22.77 6.55
C MET A 144 -6.91 21.40 5.90
N MET A 145 -7.59 20.51 6.61
CA MET A 145 -7.99 19.21 6.08
C MET A 145 -8.95 19.35 4.90
N GLU A 146 -9.93 20.24 4.96
CA GLU A 146 -10.84 20.50 3.85
C GLU A 146 -10.10 21.00 2.59
N ARG A 147 -9.12 21.89 2.77
CA ARG A 147 -8.27 22.36 1.66
C ARG A 147 -7.42 21.24 1.08
N ALA A 148 -6.86 20.39 1.94
CA ALA A 148 -6.05 19.25 1.52
C ALA A 148 -6.87 18.22 0.74
N LEU A 149 -8.10 17.90 1.18
CA LEU A 149 -9.00 16.98 0.47
C LEU A 149 -9.34 17.43 -0.97
N LYS A 150 -9.49 18.74 -1.19
CA LYS A 150 -9.74 19.30 -2.54
C LYS A 150 -8.59 19.07 -3.51
N GLN A 151 -7.40 18.73 -3.02
CA GLN A 151 -6.21 18.45 -3.85
C GLN A 151 -6.09 16.98 -4.23
N GLY A 152 -7.05 16.12 -3.84
CA GLY A 152 -7.10 14.71 -4.20
C GLY A 152 -5.94 13.89 -3.62
N PRO A 153 -5.79 13.83 -2.28
CA PRO A 153 -4.85 12.89 -1.66
C PRO A 153 -5.24 11.46 -2.01
N PHE A 154 -4.27 10.55 -1.95
CA PHE A 154 -4.51 9.12 -2.16
C PHE A 154 -5.31 8.51 -1.01
N GLY A 155 -5.05 8.94 0.21
CA GLY A 155 -5.72 8.46 1.41
C GLY A 155 -5.59 9.44 2.58
N VAL A 156 -6.28 9.12 3.65
CA VAL A 156 -6.23 9.84 4.92
C VAL A 156 -6.07 8.85 6.05
N MET A 157 -5.19 9.16 7.00
CA MET A 157 -4.97 8.42 8.24
C MET A 157 -5.14 9.36 9.41
N GLU A 158 -6.08 9.06 10.29
CA GLU A 158 -6.37 9.86 11.47
C GLU A 158 -5.54 9.41 12.68
N LYS A 159 -4.98 10.36 13.43
CA LYS A 159 -4.30 10.08 14.71
C LYS A 159 -5.35 9.92 15.81
N PRO A 160 -5.25 8.93 16.72
CA PRO A 160 -4.16 7.96 16.86
C PRO A 160 -4.31 6.75 15.93
N PHE A 161 -3.19 6.18 15.49
CA PHE A 161 -3.11 4.96 14.69
C PHE A 161 -1.98 4.05 15.21
N ASP A 162 -1.99 2.80 14.81
CA ASP A 162 -0.98 1.80 15.15
C ASP A 162 -0.25 1.23 13.92
N SER A 163 0.66 0.28 14.16
CA SER A 163 1.42 -0.39 13.09
C SER A 163 0.51 -1.10 12.07
N ALA A 164 -0.62 -1.65 12.52
CA ALA A 164 -1.55 -2.35 11.63
C ALA A 164 -2.23 -1.38 10.66
N ASP A 165 -2.56 -0.17 11.09
CA ASP A 165 -3.13 0.88 10.25
C ASP A 165 -2.11 1.34 9.20
N ILE A 166 -0.84 1.50 9.58
CA ILE A 166 0.26 1.85 8.68
C ILE A 166 0.41 0.79 7.59
N ILE A 167 0.50 -0.49 7.97
CA ILE A 167 0.60 -1.61 7.04
C ILE A 167 -0.61 -1.66 6.09
N LYS A 168 -1.81 -1.46 6.62
CA LYS A 168 -3.04 -1.41 5.83
C LYS A 168 -3.03 -0.30 4.79
N ALA A 169 -2.57 0.89 5.15
CA ALA A 169 -2.48 2.03 4.24
C ALA A 169 -1.50 1.74 3.08
N VAL A 170 -0.32 1.19 3.38
CA VAL A 170 0.66 0.81 2.36
C VAL A 170 0.14 -0.33 1.47
N ASN A 171 -0.52 -1.34 2.04
CA ASN A 171 -1.11 -2.43 1.27
C ASN A 171 -2.22 -1.93 0.31
N SER A 172 -3.02 -0.95 0.73
CA SER A 172 -4.02 -0.31 -0.12
C SER A 172 -3.37 0.38 -1.31
N PHE A 173 -2.27 1.10 -1.09
CA PHE A 173 -1.46 1.70 -2.15
C PHE A 173 -0.87 0.65 -3.10
N LEU A 174 -0.27 -0.41 -2.57
CA LEU A 174 0.33 -1.47 -3.40
C LEU A 174 -0.71 -2.19 -4.26
N THR A 175 -1.90 -2.40 -3.72
CA THR A 175 -3.04 -2.98 -4.46
C THR A 175 -3.49 -2.05 -5.60
N TYR A 176 -3.65 -0.75 -5.30
CA TYR A 176 -3.96 0.26 -6.32
C TYR A 176 -2.92 0.30 -7.43
N ARG A 177 -1.62 0.34 -7.09
CA ARG A 177 -0.51 0.32 -8.06
C ARG A 177 -0.57 -0.89 -9.00
N LEU A 178 -0.94 -2.06 -8.47
CA LEU A 178 -1.07 -3.28 -9.28
C LEU A 178 -2.29 -3.25 -10.21
N SER A 179 -3.34 -2.50 -9.90
CA SER A 179 -4.53 -2.37 -10.74
C SER A 179 -4.35 -1.41 -11.92
N GLN A 180 -3.26 -0.65 -11.97
CA GLN A 180 -2.93 0.27 -13.06
C GLN A 180 -2.17 -0.38 -14.23
N TRP A 181 -1.80 -1.68 -14.10
CA TRP A 181 -1.14 -2.50 -15.13
C TRP A 181 -2.10 -3.53 -15.73
#